data_831255644018ac41207dd5ef8b1a80fd
#
_entry.id   831255644018ac41207dd5ef8b1a80fd
#
_cell.length_a   1.000
_cell.length_b   1.000
_cell.length_c   1.000
_cell.angle_alpha   90.00
_cell.angle_beta   90.00
_cell.angle_gamma   90.00
#
_symmetry.space_group_name_H-M   'P 1'
#
loop_
_entity.id
_entity.type
_entity.pdbx_description
1 polymer ?
#
loop_
_entity_poly.entity_id
_entity_poly.type
_entity_poly.pdbx_seq_one_letter_code
_entity_poly.pdbx_strand_id
1 'polypeptide(L)'
;MKQITGSMCIMLIMLFLSMHVFSQNKKMTWTTKSKQAKELAQSGSSHLMNAEAEQAFTDFSTALKLDPNFTVALVFMSNLTRGEARKMYTERALKSAANKTEGEKLFVTLVNEKNTQEQNREIWAKLHSMFPDGDMIGDRYVQTRATPEERFAAAQEYIAKFPKQPAMYNTIAYYYMLDKKDNENAKKNLEKYIAMYPDGANPYDSMGEFYLNTGDMENSRKYYTMALDRYPFYNSSLTALQKIADKDKGSQAKQ
;
A
#
# COMPACT_ATOMS: atom_id res chain seq x y z
N MET A 1 53.83 8.34 -67.25
CA MET A 1 53.21 7.21 -66.53
C MET A 1 53.07 7.59 -65.08
N LYS A 2 51.90 7.98 -64.66
CA LYS A 2 51.58 8.26 -63.24
C LYS A 2 50.55 7.25 -62.77
N GLN A 3 50.94 6.43 -61.83
CA GLN A 3 50.01 5.51 -61.13
C GLN A 3 49.21 6.31 -60.10
N ILE A 4 47.90 6.20 -60.16
CA ILE A 4 46.97 6.72 -59.17
C ILE A 4 46.55 5.54 -58.32
N THR A 5 47.05 5.53 -57.08
CA THR A 5 46.60 4.59 -56.08
C THR A 5 45.38 5.19 -55.37
N GLY A 6 44.22 4.65 -55.70
CA GLY A 6 42.98 4.99 -55.00
C GLY A 6 42.89 4.26 -53.65
N SER A 7 42.93 5.05 -52.59
CA SER A 7 42.65 4.54 -51.22
C SER A 7 41.14 4.52 -51.01
N MET A 8 40.59 3.31 -50.90
CA MET A 8 39.17 3.10 -50.65
C MET A 8 38.96 3.10 -49.12
N CYS A 9 38.53 4.25 -48.59
CA CYS A 9 38.09 4.36 -47.22
C CYS A 9 36.75 3.62 -47.05
N ILE A 10 36.79 2.45 -46.42
CA ILE A 10 35.60 1.72 -45.98
C ILE A 10 35.11 2.40 -44.70
N MET A 11 34.07 3.22 -44.83
CA MET A 11 33.38 3.85 -43.70
C MET A 11 32.49 2.79 -43.06
N LEU A 12 32.95 2.22 -41.93
CA LEU A 12 32.18 1.26 -41.11
C LEU A 12 31.11 2.06 -40.36
N ILE A 13 29.90 2.09 -40.89
CA ILE A 13 28.73 2.63 -40.18
C ILE A 13 28.35 1.61 -39.13
N MET A 14 28.79 1.83 -37.87
CA MET A 14 28.21 1.13 -36.71
C MET A 14 26.80 1.66 -36.49
N LEU A 15 25.82 0.92 -36.95
CA LEU A 15 24.44 1.04 -36.52
C LEU A 15 24.35 0.60 -35.05
N PHE A 16 24.41 1.56 -34.14
CA PHE A 16 23.91 1.37 -32.77
C PHE A 16 22.39 1.20 -32.87
N LEU A 17 21.94 -0.04 -33.02
CA LEU A 17 20.59 -0.39 -32.67
C LEU A 17 20.47 -0.19 -31.14
N SER A 18 20.01 0.98 -30.74
CA SER A 18 19.48 1.17 -29.41
C SER A 18 18.26 0.22 -29.29
N MET A 19 18.49 -0.97 -28.76
CA MET A 19 17.43 -1.82 -28.25
C MET A 19 16.76 -1.02 -27.13
N HIS A 20 15.72 -0.27 -27.46
CA HIS A 20 14.72 0.13 -26.50
C HIS A 20 14.06 -1.16 -26.06
N VAL A 21 14.59 -1.78 -25.02
CA VAL A 21 13.87 -2.79 -24.25
C VAL A 21 12.65 -2.05 -23.70
N PHE A 22 11.53 -2.13 -24.42
CA PHE A 22 10.24 -1.79 -23.87
C PHE A 22 10.08 -2.69 -22.63
N SER A 23 10.37 -2.14 -21.46
CA SER A 23 10.05 -2.80 -20.21
C SER A 23 8.54 -3.02 -20.22
N GLN A 24 8.12 -4.23 -20.54
CA GLN A 24 6.71 -4.59 -20.44
C GLN A 24 6.29 -4.32 -18.99
N ASN A 25 5.29 -3.49 -18.81
CA ASN A 25 4.71 -3.18 -17.50
C ASN A 25 4.25 -4.50 -16.83
N LYS A 26 5.04 -4.99 -15.88
CA LYS A 26 4.80 -6.27 -15.19
C LYS A 26 3.90 -6.05 -13.97
N LYS A 27 2.62 -5.77 -14.23
CA LYS A 27 1.57 -5.75 -13.20
C LYS A 27 0.77 -7.04 -13.22
N MET A 28 0.35 -7.49 -12.05
CA MET A 28 -0.58 -8.62 -11.96
C MET A 28 -1.92 -8.26 -12.63
N THR A 29 -2.38 -9.14 -13.51
CA THR A 29 -3.70 -9.00 -14.11
C THR A 29 -4.77 -9.28 -13.06
N TRP A 30 -5.74 -8.40 -12.94
CA TRP A 30 -6.93 -8.59 -12.12
C TRP A 30 -8.08 -8.97 -13.07
N THR A 31 -8.41 -10.26 -13.11
CA THR A 31 -9.36 -10.82 -14.07
C THR A 31 -10.80 -10.62 -13.60
N THR A 32 -11.50 -9.71 -14.26
CA THR A 32 -12.93 -9.47 -14.12
C THR A 32 -13.53 -9.06 -15.47
N LYS A 33 -14.83 -9.33 -15.67
CA LYS A 33 -15.57 -8.88 -16.86
C LYS A 33 -16.13 -7.45 -16.67
N SER A 34 -16.18 -6.94 -15.46
CA SER A 34 -16.71 -5.62 -15.12
C SER A 34 -15.57 -4.61 -14.98
N LYS A 35 -15.50 -3.65 -15.90
CA LYS A 35 -14.56 -2.52 -15.82
C LYS A 35 -14.75 -1.75 -14.51
N GLN A 36 -16.02 -1.48 -14.14
CA GLN A 36 -16.35 -0.77 -12.92
C GLN A 36 -15.95 -1.55 -11.65
N ALA A 37 -16.14 -2.88 -11.64
CA ALA A 37 -15.64 -3.71 -10.52
C ALA A 37 -14.11 -3.61 -10.37
N LYS A 38 -13.39 -3.57 -11.49
CA LYS A 38 -11.93 -3.40 -11.47
C LYS A 38 -11.51 -2.04 -10.92
N GLU A 39 -12.16 -0.96 -11.34
CA GLU A 39 -11.90 0.41 -10.86
C GLU A 39 -12.17 0.52 -9.35
N LEU A 40 -13.28 -0.03 -8.87
CA LEU A 40 -13.60 -0.09 -7.44
C LEU A 40 -12.55 -0.90 -6.67
N ALA A 41 -12.12 -2.05 -7.17
CA ALA A 41 -11.08 -2.82 -6.50
C ALA A 41 -9.72 -2.10 -6.47
N GLN A 42 -9.40 -1.31 -7.49
CA GLN A 42 -8.20 -0.45 -7.49
C GLN A 42 -8.32 0.68 -6.46
N SER A 43 -9.49 1.31 -6.34
CA SER A 43 -9.79 2.29 -5.29
C SER A 43 -9.65 1.66 -3.89
N GLY A 44 -10.29 0.53 -3.65
CA GLY A 44 -10.19 -0.21 -2.38
C GLY A 44 -8.75 -0.61 -2.04
N SER A 45 -7.96 -0.99 -3.04
CA SER A 45 -6.54 -1.25 -2.86
C SER A 45 -5.76 0.00 -2.44
N SER A 46 -6.07 1.17 -3.04
CA SER A 46 -5.48 2.44 -2.65
C SER A 46 -5.84 2.82 -1.21
N HIS A 47 -7.11 2.65 -0.81
CA HIS A 47 -7.54 2.86 0.57
C HIS A 47 -6.79 1.93 1.55
N LEU A 48 -6.59 0.64 1.21
CA LEU A 48 -5.82 -0.28 2.04
C LEU A 48 -4.35 0.14 2.20
N MET A 49 -3.72 0.63 1.14
CA MET A 49 -2.35 1.15 1.23
C MET A 49 -2.27 2.36 2.17
N ASN A 50 -3.33 3.15 2.25
CA ASN A 50 -3.44 4.31 3.13
C ASN A 50 -4.13 4.01 4.48
N ALA A 51 -4.22 2.75 4.89
CA ALA A 51 -4.81 2.29 6.15
C ALA A 51 -6.29 2.70 6.36
N GLU A 52 -7.04 2.87 5.29
CA GLU A 52 -8.46 3.26 5.28
C GLU A 52 -9.34 2.02 5.03
N ALA A 53 -9.40 1.13 6.01
CA ALA A 53 -9.99 -0.21 5.88
C ALA A 53 -11.51 -0.17 5.62
N GLU A 54 -12.23 0.79 6.16
CA GLU A 54 -13.69 0.93 6.01
C GLU A 54 -14.07 1.34 4.59
N GLN A 55 -13.32 2.28 4.00
CA GLN A 55 -13.50 2.69 2.59
C GLN A 55 -13.13 1.53 1.67
N ALA A 56 -12.03 0.85 1.94
CA ALA A 56 -11.62 -0.33 1.19
C ALA A 56 -12.68 -1.44 1.23
N PHE A 57 -13.27 -1.70 2.39
CA PHE A 57 -14.38 -2.65 2.54
C PHE A 57 -15.57 -2.27 1.66
N THR A 58 -15.96 -1.00 1.64
CA THR A 58 -17.06 -0.48 0.83
C THR A 58 -16.78 -0.70 -0.65
N ASP A 59 -15.59 -0.37 -1.11
CA ASP A 59 -15.19 -0.52 -2.50
C ASP A 59 -15.16 -1.99 -2.94
N PHE A 60 -14.53 -2.87 -2.19
CA PHE A 60 -14.47 -4.30 -2.53
C PHE A 60 -15.86 -4.96 -2.45
N SER A 61 -16.67 -4.61 -1.46
CA SER A 61 -18.03 -5.15 -1.36
C SER A 61 -18.89 -4.72 -2.55
N THR A 62 -18.73 -3.48 -3.01
CA THR A 62 -19.42 -2.98 -4.20
C THR A 62 -18.89 -3.61 -5.49
N ALA A 63 -17.57 -3.82 -5.59
CA ALA A 63 -16.98 -4.57 -6.71
C ALA A 63 -17.56 -5.98 -6.81
N LEU A 64 -17.77 -6.66 -5.66
CA LEU A 64 -18.35 -8.00 -5.63
C LEU A 64 -19.85 -8.05 -5.93
N LYS A 65 -20.59 -6.93 -5.81
CA LYS A 65 -21.97 -6.84 -6.32
C LYS A 65 -21.99 -6.84 -7.86
N LEU A 66 -20.96 -6.24 -8.49
CA LEU A 66 -20.83 -6.17 -9.96
C LEU A 66 -20.19 -7.43 -10.57
N ASP A 67 -19.28 -8.07 -9.86
CA ASP A 67 -18.67 -9.35 -10.25
C ASP A 67 -18.48 -10.23 -9.00
N PRO A 68 -19.46 -11.10 -8.69
CA PRO A 68 -19.42 -11.96 -7.50
C PRO A 68 -18.22 -12.94 -7.45
N ASN A 69 -17.55 -13.19 -8.58
CA ASN A 69 -16.41 -14.10 -8.71
C ASN A 69 -15.08 -13.36 -8.94
N PHE A 70 -15.02 -12.09 -8.60
CA PHE A 70 -13.80 -11.31 -8.73
C PHE A 70 -12.79 -11.70 -7.64
N THR A 71 -11.85 -12.56 -8.01
CA THR A 71 -10.89 -13.22 -7.11
C THR A 71 -10.13 -12.24 -6.22
N VAL A 72 -9.59 -11.16 -6.78
CA VAL A 72 -8.80 -10.18 -6.03
C VAL A 72 -9.65 -9.51 -4.95
N ALA A 73 -10.88 -9.09 -5.27
CA ALA A 73 -11.78 -8.50 -4.29
C ALA A 73 -12.19 -9.51 -3.19
N LEU A 74 -12.39 -10.78 -3.54
CA LEU A 74 -12.68 -11.85 -2.57
C LEU A 74 -11.52 -12.07 -1.59
N VAL A 75 -10.27 -12.04 -2.05
CA VAL A 75 -9.09 -12.16 -1.19
C VAL A 75 -9.01 -10.99 -0.21
N PHE A 76 -9.21 -9.77 -0.67
CA PHE A 76 -9.21 -8.61 0.22
C PHE A 76 -10.37 -8.64 1.22
N MET A 77 -11.57 -9.04 0.81
CA MET A 77 -12.72 -9.18 1.73
C MET A 77 -12.49 -10.27 2.77
N SER A 78 -11.82 -11.38 2.42
CA SER A 78 -11.40 -12.38 3.40
C SER A 78 -10.48 -11.78 4.47
N ASN A 79 -9.57 -10.88 4.11
CA ASN A 79 -8.64 -10.25 5.05
C ASN A 79 -9.29 -9.12 5.87
N LEU A 80 -10.30 -8.44 5.33
CA LEU A 80 -11.02 -7.35 5.99
C LEU A 80 -12.15 -7.83 6.92
N THR A 81 -12.53 -9.11 6.84
CA THR A 81 -13.64 -9.67 7.63
C THR A 81 -13.15 -10.67 8.67
N ARG A 82 -14.03 -11.08 9.58
CA ARG A 82 -13.74 -12.05 10.65
C ARG A 82 -14.86 -13.08 10.75
N GLY A 83 -14.61 -14.18 11.47
CA GLY A 83 -15.60 -15.23 11.73
C GLY A 83 -16.18 -15.84 10.45
N GLU A 84 -17.49 -16.06 10.43
CA GLU A 84 -18.19 -16.70 9.31
C GLU A 84 -18.09 -15.90 7.99
N ALA A 85 -18.06 -14.56 8.06
CA ALA A 85 -17.86 -13.74 6.84
C ALA A 85 -16.50 -13.98 6.21
N ARG A 86 -15.44 -14.06 7.01
CA ARG A 86 -14.08 -14.40 6.52
C ARG A 86 -14.08 -15.78 5.87
N LYS A 87 -14.64 -16.79 6.53
CA LYS A 87 -14.72 -18.14 6.00
C LYS A 87 -15.45 -18.18 4.66
N MET A 88 -16.59 -17.51 4.56
CA MET A 88 -17.35 -17.39 3.31
C MET A 88 -16.52 -16.77 2.17
N TYR A 89 -15.83 -15.65 2.43
CA TYR A 89 -15.01 -15.01 1.41
C TYR A 89 -13.78 -15.85 1.04
N THR A 90 -13.17 -16.53 2.00
CA THR A 90 -12.06 -17.49 1.77
C THR A 90 -12.48 -18.61 0.82
N GLU A 91 -13.59 -19.29 1.10
CA GLU A 91 -14.11 -20.38 0.26
C GLU A 91 -14.42 -19.89 -1.17
N ARG A 92 -15.06 -18.73 -1.29
CA ARG A 92 -15.35 -18.11 -2.59
C ARG A 92 -14.08 -17.73 -3.34
N ALA A 93 -13.06 -17.18 -2.67
CA ALA A 93 -11.78 -16.84 -3.28
C ALA A 93 -11.09 -18.07 -3.85
N LEU A 94 -10.97 -19.14 -3.06
CA LEU A 94 -10.38 -20.41 -3.48
C LEU A 94 -11.11 -21.00 -4.69
N LYS A 95 -12.44 -21.03 -4.66
CA LYS A 95 -13.27 -21.53 -5.77
C LYS A 95 -13.11 -20.69 -7.05
N SER A 96 -12.98 -19.37 -6.91
CA SER A 96 -12.87 -18.46 -8.05
C SER A 96 -11.54 -18.54 -8.80
N ALA A 97 -10.49 -19.08 -8.16
CA ALA A 97 -9.12 -19.08 -8.68
C ALA A 97 -8.86 -20.13 -9.79
N ALA A 98 -9.73 -21.12 -9.98
CA ALA A 98 -9.49 -22.28 -10.85
C ALA A 98 -9.04 -21.90 -12.28
N ASN A 99 -9.67 -20.89 -12.88
CA ASN A 99 -9.41 -20.44 -14.25
C ASN A 99 -8.77 -19.03 -14.30
N LYS A 100 -7.96 -18.69 -13.31
CA LYS A 100 -7.29 -17.39 -13.22
C LYS A 100 -5.83 -17.48 -13.61
N THR A 101 -5.19 -16.31 -13.74
CA THR A 101 -3.75 -16.22 -14.02
C THR A 101 -2.91 -16.83 -12.89
N GLU A 102 -1.67 -17.20 -13.17
CA GLU A 102 -0.76 -17.75 -12.17
C GLU A 102 -0.52 -16.75 -11.00
N GLY A 103 -0.51 -15.44 -11.30
CA GLY A 103 -0.44 -14.42 -10.27
C GLY A 103 -1.65 -14.41 -9.34
N GLU A 104 -2.86 -14.50 -9.89
CA GLU A 104 -4.09 -14.57 -9.09
C GLU A 104 -4.19 -15.86 -8.29
N LYS A 105 -3.77 -17.00 -8.85
CA LYS A 105 -3.69 -18.29 -8.13
C LYS A 105 -2.72 -18.21 -6.95
N LEU A 106 -1.53 -17.61 -7.15
CA LEU A 106 -0.58 -17.38 -6.05
C LEU A 106 -1.16 -16.40 -5.02
N PHE A 107 -1.81 -15.31 -5.48
CA PHE A 107 -2.42 -14.32 -4.59
C PHE A 107 -3.51 -14.92 -3.69
N VAL A 108 -4.31 -15.85 -4.22
CA VAL A 108 -5.34 -16.56 -3.44
C VAL A 108 -4.75 -17.40 -2.31
N THR A 109 -3.52 -17.90 -2.42
CA THR A 109 -2.91 -18.66 -1.31
C THR A 109 -2.73 -17.87 -0.01
N LEU A 110 -2.79 -16.53 -0.08
CA LEU A 110 -2.75 -15.63 1.09
C LEU A 110 -3.99 -15.75 2.01
N VAL A 111 -5.11 -16.32 1.55
CA VAL A 111 -6.30 -16.52 2.40
C VAL A 111 -6.20 -17.76 3.29
N ASN A 112 -5.16 -18.59 3.12
CA ASN A 112 -4.99 -19.79 3.92
C ASN A 112 -4.63 -19.40 5.38
N GLU A 113 -5.54 -19.66 6.31
CA GLU A 113 -5.38 -19.35 7.73
C GLU A 113 -4.25 -20.14 8.43
N LYS A 114 -3.79 -21.22 7.80
CA LYS A 114 -2.67 -22.03 8.31
C LYS A 114 -1.30 -21.47 7.91
N ASN A 115 -1.26 -20.47 7.05
CA ASN A 115 0.01 -19.84 6.68
C ASN A 115 0.65 -19.17 7.91
N THR A 116 1.93 -19.43 8.11
CA THR A 116 2.75 -18.65 9.03
C THR A 116 3.02 -17.26 8.46
N GLN A 117 3.49 -16.33 9.30
CA GLN A 117 3.92 -15.02 8.83
C GLN A 117 5.07 -15.14 7.78
N GLU A 118 5.98 -16.11 7.99
CA GLU A 118 7.07 -16.38 7.05
C GLU A 118 6.54 -16.80 5.68
N GLN A 119 5.62 -17.77 5.63
CA GLN A 119 5.00 -18.20 4.38
C GLN A 119 4.29 -17.05 3.66
N ASN A 120 3.59 -16.19 4.39
CA ASN A 120 2.98 -15.00 3.78
C ASN A 120 4.02 -14.01 3.24
N ARG A 121 5.16 -13.82 3.93
CA ARG A 121 6.29 -13.03 3.41
C ARG A 121 6.85 -13.58 2.11
N GLU A 122 7.04 -14.90 2.05
CA GLU A 122 7.53 -15.59 0.85
C GLU A 122 6.56 -15.44 -0.33
N ILE A 123 5.24 -15.58 -0.09
CA ILE A 123 4.22 -15.37 -1.11
C ILE A 123 4.30 -13.94 -1.65
N TRP A 124 4.36 -12.92 -0.77
CA TRP A 124 4.48 -11.52 -1.18
C TRP A 124 5.79 -11.23 -1.92
N ALA A 125 6.92 -11.81 -1.48
CA ALA A 125 8.19 -11.69 -2.18
C ALA A 125 8.14 -12.31 -3.58
N LYS A 126 7.51 -13.47 -3.74
CA LYS A 126 7.31 -14.11 -5.03
C LYS A 126 6.40 -13.29 -5.95
N LEU A 127 5.28 -12.78 -5.43
CA LEU A 127 4.40 -11.88 -6.18
C LEU A 127 5.14 -10.62 -6.63
N HIS A 128 5.95 -10.01 -5.77
CA HIS A 128 6.74 -8.84 -6.10
C HIS A 128 7.80 -9.12 -7.18
N SER A 129 8.46 -10.27 -7.11
CA SER A 129 9.40 -10.71 -8.16
C SER A 129 8.71 -10.91 -9.51
N MET A 130 7.49 -11.47 -9.52
CA MET A 130 6.72 -11.68 -10.74
C MET A 130 6.13 -10.38 -11.32
N PHE A 131 5.72 -9.46 -10.45
CA PHE A 131 4.97 -8.26 -10.79
C PHE A 131 5.58 -7.00 -10.14
N PRO A 132 6.83 -6.67 -10.45
CA PRO A 132 7.55 -5.59 -9.79
C PRO A 132 6.96 -4.19 -10.04
N ASP A 133 6.09 -4.04 -11.05
CA ASP A 133 5.45 -2.76 -11.39
C ASP A 133 4.05 -2.61 -10.77
N GLY A 134 3.63 -3.57 -9.94
CA GLY A 134 2.39 -3.50 -9.18
C GLY A 134 2.57 -2.71 -7.90
N ASP A 135 1.95 -1.55 -7.79
CA ASP A 135 2.02 -0.65 -6.63
C ASP A 135 1.51 -1.33 -5.35
N MET A 136 0.33 -1.95 -5.39
CA MET A 136 -0.21 -2.70 -4.25
C MET A 136 0.68 -3.89 -3.84
N ILE A 137 1.22 -4.63 -4.80
CA ILE A 137 2.11 -5.76 -4.50
C ILE A 137 3.41 -5.26 -3.87
N GLY A 138 3.97 -4.16 -4.39
CA GLY A 138 5.14 -3.52 -3.82
C GLY A 138 4.88 -3.00 -2.41
N ASP A 139 3.75 -2.36 -2.17
CA ASP A 139 3.33 -1.92 -0.83
C ASP A 139 3.27 -3.12 0.15
N ARG A 140 2.56 -4.18 -0.21
CA ARG A 140 2.45 -5.37 0.65
C ARG A 140 3.79 -6.05 0.88
N TYR A 141 4.66 -6.08 -0.12
CA TYR A 141 6.04 -6.55 0.03
C TYR A 141 6.79 -5.74 1.08
N VAL A 142 6.72 -4.40 1.05
CA VAL A 142 7.33 -3.53 2.07
C VAL A 142 6.75 -3.82 3.45
N GLN A 143 5.42 -3.81 3.59
CA GLN A 143 4.75 -3.97 4.89
C GLN A 143 5.01 -5.33 5.56
N THR A 144 5.39 -6.34 4.79
CA THR A 144 5.66 -7.69 5.30
C THR A 144 7.15 -7.96 5.59
N ARG A 145 8.05 -6.98 5.45
CA ARG A 145 9.47 -7.16 5.83
C ARG A 145 9.60 -7.48 7.31
N ALA A 146 10.60 -8.30 7.65
CA ALA A 146 10.72 -8.89 8.97
C ALA A 146 11.10 -7.86 10.03
N THR A 147 12.00 -6.93 9.70
CA THR A 147 12.50 -5.92 10.63
C THR A 147 12.11 -4.50 10.23
N PRO A 148 12.11 -3.54 11.17
CA PRO A 148 11.92 -2.12 10.86
C PRO A 148 12.93 -1.60 9.83
N GLU A 149 14.20 -2.02 9.91
CA GLU A 149 15.26 -1.61 8.99
C GLU A 149 15.02 -2.13 7.58
N GLU A 150 14.65 -3.40 7.43
CA GLU A 150 14.30 -3.98 6.13
C GLU A 150 13.08 -3.29 5.53
N ARG A 151 12.08 -2.97 6.36
CA ARG A 151 10.87 -2.24 5.93
C ARG A 151 11.19 -0.84 5.47
N PHE A 152 12.05 -0.13 6.21
CA PHE A 152 12.51 1.21 5.85
C PHE A 152 13.28 1.22 4.53
N ALA A 153 14.24 0.31 4.34
CA ALA A 153 15.00 0.19 3.10
C ALA A 153 14.07 -0.10 1.91
N ALA A 154 13.18 -1.08 2.05
CA ALA A 154 12.22 -1.42 1.01
C ALA A 154 11.23 -0.27 0.72
N ALA A 155 10.83 0.54 1.74
CA ALA A 155 10.00 1.71 1.55
C ALA A 155 10.71 2.81 0.74
N GLN A 156 12.01 3.00 0.95
CA GLN A 156 12.81 3.94 0.15
C GLN A 156 12.91 3.52 -1.32
N GLU A 157 13.15 2.23 -1.58
CA GLU A 157 13.14 1.67 -2.95
C GLU A 157 11.76 1.82 -3.60
N TYR A 158 10.70 1.56 -2.83
CA TYR A 158 9.32 1.73 -3.30
C TYR A 158 9.03 3.16 -3.73
N ILE A 159 9.39 4.17 -2.92
CA ILE A 159 9.19 5.59 -3.25
C ILE A 159 9.96 5.99 -4.53
N ALA A 160 11.18 5.49 -4.68
CA ALA A 160 11.96 5.76 -5.89
C ALA A 160 11.26 5.23 -7.15
N LYS A 161 10.56 4.11 -7.05
CA LYS A 161 9.83 3.49 -8.15
C LYS A 161 8.42 4.07 -8.36
N PHE A 162 7.72 4.39 -7.25
CA PHE A 162 6.35 4.89 -7.25
C PHE A 162 6.25 6.28 -6.57
N PRO A 163 6.87 7.33 -7.15
CA PRO A 163 7.02 8.63 -6.48
C PRO A 163 5.70 9.37 -6.24
N LYS A 164 4.60 8.91 -6.84
CA LYS A 164 3.25 9.48 -6.66
C LYS A 164 2.42 8.74 -5.59
N GLN A 165 2.96 7.66 -5.00
CA GLN A 165 2.25 6.90 -3.97
C GLN A 165 2.58 7.45 -2.57
N PRO A 166 1.59 7.98 -1.84
CA PRO A 166 1.83 8.68 -0.58
C PRO A 166 2.10 7.74 0.60
N ALA A 167 1.54 6.54 0.60
CA ALA A 167 1.48 5.64 1.77
C ALA A 167 2.83 5.33 2.42
N MET A 168 3.90 5.21 1.62
CA MET A 168 5.23 4.85 2.15
C MET A 168 5.88 5.96 2.98
N TYR A 169 5.48 7.23 2.79
CA TYR A 169 5.94 8.31 3.67
C TYR A 169 5.46 8.10 5.11
N ASN A 170 4.28 7.51 5.28
CA ASN A 170 3.79 7.06 6.58
C ASN A 170 4.71 6.00 7.20
N THR A 171 5.02 4.95 6.45
CA THR A 171 5.92 3.86 6.91
C THR A 171 7.29 4.40 7.32
N ILE A 172 7.86 5.31 6.54
CA ILE A 172 9.15 5.96 6.84
C ILE A 172 9.04 6.85 8.09
N ALA A 173 7.93 7.59 8.23
CA ALA A 173 7.70 8.44 9.40
C ALA A 173 7.65 7.63 10.70
N TYR A 174 6.93 6.51 10.69
CA TYR A 174 6.86 5.61 11.85
C TYR A 174 8.23 5.02 12.22
N TYR A 175 9.05 4.65 11.24
CA TYR A 175 10.42 4.21 11.50
C TYR A 175 11.23 5.29 12.23
N TYR A 176 11.18 6.53 11.76
CA TYR A 176 11.86 7.63 12.45
C TYR A 176 11.27 7.90 13.84
N MET A 177 9.95 7.88 13.98
CA MET A 177 9.26 8.16 15.25
C MET A 177 9.50 7.07 16.30
N LEU A 178 9.36 5.78 15.93
CA LEU A 178 9.34 4.68 16.88
C LEU A 178 10.70 4.01 17.07
N ASP A 179 11.46 3.82 16.00
CA ASP A 179 12.72 3.08 16.05
C ASP A 179 13.93 4.01 16.22
N LYS A 180 13.97 5.14 15.53
CA LYS A 180 15.10 6.10 15.61
C LYS A 180 14.90 7.21 16.63
N LYS A 181 13.66 7.45 17.11
CA LYS A 181 13.31 8.58 17.98
C LYS A 181 13.70 9.95 17.39
N ASP A 182 13.68 10.03 16.06
CA ASP A 182 13.99 11.23 15.29
C ASP A 182 12.68 11.93 14.89
N ASN A 183 12.22 12.80 15.78
CA ASN A 183 10.96 13.52 15.61
C ASN A 183 10.98 14.50 14.43
N GLU A 184 12.14 15.04 14.06
CA GLU A 184 12.27 15.96 12.93
C GLU A 184 11.98 15.25 11.61
N ASN A 185 12.67 14.14 11.36
CA ASN A 185 12.46 13.36 10.16
C ASN A 185 11.09 12.65 10.15
N ALA A 186 10.56 12.24 11.30
CA ALA A 186 9.22 11.71 11.41
C ALA A 186 8.19 12.74 10.93
N LYS A 187 8.21 13.95 11.50
CA LYS A 187 7.30 15.03 11.15
C LYS A 187 7.38 15.42 9.68
N LYS A 188 8.59 15.59 9.15
CA LYS A 188 8.83 15.91 7.74
C LYS A 188 8.19 14.91 6.78
N ASN A 189 8.24 13.61 7.10
CA ASN A 189 7.61 12.59 6.27
C ASN A 189 6.08 12.59 6.41
N LEU A 190 5.53 12.85 7.61
CA LEU A 190 4.09 13.02 7.79
C LEU A 190 3.55 14.25 7.07
N GLU A 191 4.27 15.38 7.10
CA GLU A 191 3.91 16.59 6.33
C GLU A 191 3.89 16.29 4.83
N LYS A 192 4.85 15.51 4.33
CA LYS A 192 4.85 15.07 2.94
C LYS A 192 3.69 14.14 2.62
N TYR A 193 3.35 13.24 3.54
CA TYR A 193 2.18 12.37 3.38
C TYR A 193 0.89 13.18 3.27
N ILE A 194 0.67 14.17 4.16
CA ILE A 194 -0.47 15.10 4.11
C ILE A 194 -0.49 15.87 2.77
N ALA A 195 0.66 16.41 2.35
CA ALA A 195 0.74 17.19 1.11
C ALA A 195 0.38 16.37 -0.14
N MET A 196 0.71 15.07 -0.14
CA MET A 196 0.43 14.17 -1.26
C MET A 196 -0.96 13.53 -1.21
N TYR A 197 -1.57 13.44 -0.02
CA TYR A 197 -2.89 12.85 0.18
C TYR A 197 -3.74 13.70 1.14
N PRO A 198 -4.07 14.96 0.76
CA PRO A 198 -4.75 15.91 1.64
C PRO A 198 -6.20 15.54 1.96
N ASP A 199 -6.85 14.73 1.13
CA ASP A 199 -8.23 14.30 1.30
C ASP A 199 -8.37 13.00 2.11
N GLY A 200 -7.26 12.32 2.40
CA GLY A 200 -7.24 11.09 3.20
C GLY A 200 -7.36 11.37 4.70
N ALA A 201 -7.98 10.46 5.45
CA ALA A 201 -8.06 10.55 6.90
C ALA A 201 -6.74 10.14 7.58
N ASN A 202 -6.10 9.08 7.09
CA ASN A 202 -4.91 8.51 7.72
C ASN A 202 -3.71 9.47 7.82
N PRO A 203 -3.41 10.37 6.85
CA PRO A 203 -2.31 11.33 7.01
C PRO A 203 -2.45 12.21 8.27
N TYR A 204 -3.67 12.62 8.56
CA TYR A 204 -3.97 13.45 9.74
C TYR A 204 -4.04 12.64 11.03
N ASP A 205 -4.56 11.41 10.99
CA ASP A 205 -4.52 10.47 12.11
C ASP A 205 -3.07 10.21 12.55
N SER A 206 -2.20 9.90 11.62
CA SER A 206 -0.77 9.66 11.88
C SER A 206 -0.05 10.89 12.43
N MET A 207 -0.39 12.09 11.95
CA MET A 207 0.13 13.34 12.52
C MET A 207 -0.43 13.59 13.94
N GLY A 208 -1.69 13.24 14.20
CA GLY A 208 -2.30 13.25 15.53
C GLY A 208 -1.57 12.32 16.50
N GLU A 209 -1.21 11.11 16.05
CA GLU A 209 -0.42 10.17 16.84
C GLU A 209 1.00 10.68 17.10
N PHE A 210 1.65 11.30 16.10
CA PHE A 210 2.95 11.95 16.28
C PHE A 210 2.91 12.97 17.42
N TYR A 211 1.93 13.89 17.43
CA TYR A 211 1.81 14.89 18.47
C TYR A 211 1.44 14.28 19.84
N LEU A 212 0.64 13.20 19.86
CA LEU A 212 0.36 12.44 21.07
C LEU A 212 1.65 11.86 21.68
N ASN A 213 2.50 11.25 20.84
CA ASN A 213 3.77 10.65 21.25
C ASN A 213 4.82 11.69 21.70
N THR A 214 4.76 12.92 21.19
CA THR A 214 5.63 14.03 21.60
C THR A 214 5.08 14.85 22.76
N GLY A 215 3.87 14.54 23.27
CA GLY A 215 3.24 15.19 24.41
C GLY A 215 2.46 16.47 24.08
N ASP A 216 2.36 16.86 22.82
CA ASP A 216 1.58 18.01 22.36
C ASP A 216 0.10 17.62 22.18
N MET A 217 -0.64 17.67 23.30
CA MET A 217 -2.04 17.25 23.35
C MET A 217 -2.96 18.15 22.53
N GLU A 218 -2.64 19.43 22.40
CA GLU A 218 -3.43 20.40 21.63
C GLU A 218 -3.38 20.06 20.13
N ASN A 219 -2.18 19.95 19.57
CA ASN A 219 -2.03 19.56 18.18
C ASN A 219 -2.50 18.12 17.93
N SER A 220 -2.32 17.21 18.87
CA SER A 220 -2.85 15.84 18.75
C SER A 220 -4.36 15.85 18.52
N ARG A 221 -5.14 16.56 19.38
CA ARG A 221 -6.60 16.69 19.21
C ARG A 221 -6.96 17.33 17.87
N LYS A 222 -6.27 18.41 17.51
CA LYS A 222 -6.49 19.11 16.25
C LYS A 222 -6.37 18.16 15.06
N TYR A 223 -5.30 17.40 14.98
CA TYR A 223 -5.05 16.53 13.83
C TYR A 223 -5.98 15.30 13.79
N TYR A 224 -6.32 14.69 14.93
CA TYR A 224 -7.35 13.66 14.98
C TYR A 224 -8.73 14.19 14.55
N THR A 225 -9.10 15.42 14.93
CA THR A 225 -10.33 16.07 14.45
C THR A 225 -10.27 16.28 12.94
N MET A 226 -9.15 16.75 12.40
CA MET A 226 -8.97 16.90 10.96
C MET A 226 -9.08 15.57 10.19
N ALA A 227 -8.69 14.44 10.80
CA ALA A 227 -8.92 13.12 10.22
C ALA A 227 -10.42 12.78 10.16
N LEU A 228 -11.18 13.09 11.22
CA LEU A 228 -12.64 12.89 11.24
C LEU A 228 -13.40 13.81 10.30
N ASP A 229 -12.90 15.01 10.02
CA ASP A 229 -13.46 15.92 9.01
C ASP A 229 -13.39 15.30 7.59
N ARG A 230 -12.40 14.42 7.34
CA ARG A 230 -12.26 13.70 6.06
C ARG A 230 -13.08 12.42 6.04
N TYR A 231 -13.07 11.70 7.15
CA TYR A 231 -13.87 10.49 7.31
C TYR A 231 -14.41 10.37 8.75
N PRO A 232 -15.69 10.72 8.98
CA PRO A 232 -16.28 10.78 10.34
C PRO A 232 -16.28 9.46 11.09
N PHE A 233 -16.13 8.33 10.40
CA PHE A 233 -16.11 6.97 10.99
C PHE A 233 -14.70 6.40 11.12
N TYR A 234 -13.65 7.23 11.09
CA TYR A 234 -12.27 6.76 11.20
C TYR A 234 -11.97 6.33 12.64
N ASN A 235 -12.08 5.02 12.88
CA ASN A 235 -12.05 4.42 14.22
C ASN A 235 -10.78 4.73 15.03
N SER A 236 -9.63 4.84 14.40
CA SER A 236 -8.37 5.19 15.08
C SER A 236 -8.50 6.55 15.77
N SER A 237 -8.88 7.58 15.03
CA SER A 237 -9.04 8.94 15.55
C SER A 237 -10.15 9.05 16.59
N LEU A 238 -11.30 8.38 16.39
CA LEU A 238 -12.38 8.33 17.38
C LEU A 238 -11.87 7.76 18.71
N THR A 239 -11.18 6.63 18.66
CA THR A 239 -10.62 5.97 19.84
C THR A 239 -9.56 6.82 20.53
N ALA A 240 -8.69 7.47 19.76
CA ALA A 240 -7.65 8.34 20.30
C ALA A 240 -8.24 9.54 21.02
N LEU A 241 -9.19 10.25 20.40
CA LEU A 241 -9.86 11.41 21.02
C LEU A 241 -10.62 11.03 22.30
N GLN A 242 -11.29 9.87 22.32
CA GLN A 242 -11.95 9.38 23.52
C GLN A 242 -10.95 9.14 24.67
N LYS A 243 -9.83 8.47 24.40
CA LYS A 243 -8.77 8.23 25.41
C LYS A 243 -8.17 9.53 25.94
N ILE A 244 -7.98 10.53 25.08
CA ILE A 244 -7.48 11.84 25.48
C ILE A 244 -8.51 12.52 26.39
N ALA A 245 -9.80 12.52 26.05
CA ALA A 245 -10.86 13.10 26.85
C ALA A 245 -11.01 12.43 28.23
N ASP A 246 -10.89 11.11 28.30
CA ASP A 246 -10.99 10.37 29.57
C ASP A 246 -9.80 10.67 30.49
N LYS A 247 -8.60 10.85 29.92
CA LYS A 247 -7.41 11.26 30.70
C LYS A 247 -7.58 12.66 31.31
N ASP A 248 -8.16 13.60 30.57
CA ASP A 248 -8.42 14.97 31.08
C ASP A 248 -9.40 14.97 32.26
N LYS A 249 -10.53 14.22 32.14
CA LYS A 249 -11.50 14.07 33.24
C LYS A 249 -10.85 13.49 34.48
N GLY A 250 -10.01 12.45 34.31
CA GLY A 250 -9.29 11.83 35.42
C GLY A 250 -8.26 12.77 36.09
N SER A 251 -7.71 13.72 35.36
CA SER A 251 -6.78 14.72 35.87
C SER A 251 -7.51 15.84 36.65
N GLN A 252 -8.70 16.25 36.19
CA GLN A 252 -9.56 17.24 36.89
C GLN A 252 -10.18 16.67 38.16
N ALA A 253 -10.50 15.40 38.22
CA ALA A 253 -11.07 14.77 39.42
C ALA A 253 -10.05 14.57 40.56
N LYS A 254 -8.77 14.79 40.32
CA LYS A 254 -7.68 14.66 41.31
C LYS A 254 -7.20 16.01 41.85
N GLN A 255 -7.72 17.12 41.32
CA GLN A 255 -7.53 18.49 41.82
C GLN A 255 -8.69 18.91 42.73
#